data_8e327d92607e6723fca1cb94bc90987a
#
_entry.id   8e327d92607e6723fca1cb94bc90987a
#
_cell.length_a   1.000
_cell.length_b   1.000
_cell.length_c   1.000
_cell.angle_alpha   90.00
_cell.angle_beta   90.00
_cell.angle_gamma   90.00
#
_symmetry.space_group_name_H-M   'P 1'
#
loop_
_entity.id
_entity.type
_entity.pdbx_description
1 polymer ?
#
loop_
_entity_poly.entity_id
_entity_poly.type
_entity_poly.pdbx_seq_one_letter_code
_entity_poly.pdbx_strand_id
1 'polypeptide(L)'
;IFDDVGAILIIAIFYTTKLSIVAFVVAGIAILAMLVLNILGITRKSFYFICSVILWISVLKSGVHATLAGIITAFFIPMQTKNGEAFLEEIYESLKFWLAFVILPLFAFANAGVNLSNIDIGAIFSGVSIGIFLGLFVGKQVGVFLFSYLAIRFKFAALPQGSNLKQLYGVCILTGIGFTMSLFIDGLAYEVSDIFNYADNLAILIASFCSGIWGFIYLKFFAARS
;
A
#
# COMPACT_ATOMS: atom_id res chain seq x y z
N ILE A 1 0.28 -5.37 -5.57
CA ILE A 1 -0.73 -6.11 -4.76
C ILE A 1 -0.02 -6.97 -3.70
N PHE A 2 0.90 -7.86 -4.07
CA PHE A 2 1.61 -8.72 -3.10
C PHE A 2 2.48 -7.92 -2.13
N ASP A 3 3.11 -6.84 -2.57
CA ASP A 3 3.88 -5.92 -1.73
C ASP A 3 2.98 -5.24 -0.70
N ASP A 4 1.84 -4.71 -1.12
CA ASP A 4 0.87 -4.05 -0.24
C ASP A 4 0.27 -5.02 0.79
N VAL A 5 -0.13 -6.22 0.36
CA VAL A 5 -0.64 -7.27 1.27
C VAL A 5 0.45 -7.71 2.24
N GLY A 6 1.70 -7.89 1.75
CA GLY A 6 2.85 -8.22 2.58
C GLY A 6 3.13 -7.15 3.64
N ALA A 7 3.12 -5.88 3.25
CA ALA A 7 3.30 -4.76 4.17
C ALA A 7 2.22 -4.72 5.26
N ILE A 8 0.95 -4.92 4.90
CA ILE A 8 -0.15 -4.94 5.89
C ILE A 8 -0.04 -6.14 6.84
N LEU A 9 0.41 -7.31 6.35
CA LEU A 9 0.65 -8.47 7.21
C LEU A 9 1.80 -8.21 8.19
N ILE A 10 2.89 -7.59 7.74
CA ILE A 10 4.00 -7.20 8.62
C ILE A 10 3.50 -6.22 9.70
N ILE A 11 2.73 -5.20 9.31
CA ILE A 11 2.13 -4.26 10.25
C ILE A 11 1.25 -5.00 11.27
N ALA A 12 0.40 -5.91 10.81
CA ALA A 12 -0.48 -6.68 11.70
C ALA A 12 0.28 -7.58 12.69
N ILE A 13 1.44 -8.10 12.32
CA ILE A 13 2.24 -9.00 13.18
C ILE A 13 3.12 -8.21 14.15
N PHE A 14 3.81 -7.18 13.68
CA PHE A 14 4.86 -6.50 14.45
C PHE A 14 4.37 -5.27 15.20
N TYR A 15 3.29 -4.61 14.74
CA TYR A 15 2.77 -3.38 15.32
C TYR A 15 1.43 -3.58 16.05
N THR A 16 1.08 -4.83 16.37
CA THR A 16 -0.07 -5.16 17.20
C THR A 16 0.24 -4.83 18.66
N THR A 17 -0.63 -4.04 19.28
CA THR A 17 -0.54 -3.67 20.70
C THR A 17 -1.35 -4.63 21.59
N LYS A 18 -2.00 -4.14 22.63
CA LYS A 18 -2.82 -4.98 23.55
C LYS A 18 -4.02 -5.58 22.84
N LEU A 19 -4.11 -6.90 22.79
CA LEU A 19 -5.20 -7.62 22.15
C LEU A 19 -6.47 -7.60 23.00
N SER A 20 -7.61 -7.22 22.41
CA SER A 20 -8.94 -7.29 23.03
C SER A 20 -9.75 -8.46 22.48
N ILE A 21 -9.99 -9.47 23.32
CA ILE A 21 -10.76 -10.67 22.95
C ILE A 21 -12.19 -10.30 22.51
N VAL A 22 -12.84 -9.38 23.20
CA VAL A 22 -14.21 -8.94 22.86
C VAL A 22 -14.26 -8.36 21.45
N ALA A 23 -13.28 -7.51 21.12
CA ALA A 23 -13.19 -6.91 19.78
C ALA A 23 -12.96 -7.99 18.70
N PHE A 24 -12.14 -9.00 18.97
CA PHE A 24 -11.95 -10.13 18.05
C PHE A 24 -13.22 -10.94 17.83
N VAL A 25 -14.01 -11.18 18.89
CA VAL A 25 -15.29 -11.88 18.76
C VAL A 25 -16.26 -11.10 17.87
N VAL A 26 -16.38 -9.78 18.07
CA VAL A 26 -17.24 -8.93 17.23
C VAL A 26 -16.73 -8.88 15.78
N ALA A 27 -15.42 -8.79 15.58
CA ALA A 27 -14.82 -8.89 14.25
C ALA A 27 -15.15 -10.23 13.57
N GLY A 28 -15.04 -11.35 14.31
CA GLY A 28 -15.40 -12.68 13.83
C GLY A 28 -16.88 -12.79 13.42
N ILE A 29 -17.79 -12.20 14.19
CA ILE A 29 -19.21 -12.15 13.86
C ILE A 29 -19.45 -11.35 12.57
N ALA A 30 -18.78 -10.20 12.40
CA ALA A 30 -18.88 -9.39 11.18
C ALA A 30 -18.35 -10.15 9.94
N ILE A 31 -17.25 -10.88 10.08
CA ILE A 31 -16.68 -11.73 9.02
C ILE A 31 -17.65 -12.86 8.66
N LEU A 32 -18.21 -13.55 9.66
CA LEU A 32 -19.20 -14.61 9.43
C LEU A 32 -20.45 -14.07 8.74
N ALA A 33 -20.92 -12.88 9.14
CA ALA A 33 -22.05 -12.23 8.47
C ALA A 33 -21.74 -11.95 6.99
N MET A 34 -20.56 -11.41 6.66
CA MET A 34 -20.16 -11.21 5.26
C MET A 34 -20.03 -12.51 4.48
N LEU A 35 -19.51 -13.57 5.12
CA LEU A 35 -19.43 -14.89 4.52
C LEU A 35 -20.83 -15.44 4.18
N VAL A 36 -21.78 -15.33 5.11
CA VAL A 36 -23.18 -15.74 4.90
C VAL A 36 -23.82 -14.94 3.77
N LEU A 37 -23.61 -13.61 3.73
CA LEU A 37 -24.11 -12.75 2.65
C LEU A 37 -23.55 -13.19 1.29
N ASN A 38 -22.26 -13.53 1.24
CA ASN A 38 -21.61 -14.01 0.02
C ASN A 38 -22.18 -15.36 -0.42
N ILE A 39 -22.28 -16.34 0.46
CA ILE A 39 -22.83 -17.68 0.16
C ILE A 39 -24.30 -17.60 -0.31
N LEU A 40 -25.11 -16.77 0.33
CA LEU A 40 -26.50 -16.53 -0.08
C LEU A 40 -26.62 -15.77 -1.40
N GLY A 41 -25.50 -15.20 -1.89
CA GLY A 41 -25.46 -14.41 -3.11
C GLY A 41 -26.23 -13.09 -2.99
N ILE A 42 -26.24 -12.49 -1.79
CA ILE A 42 -26.86 -11.19 -1.56
C ILE A 42 -25.90 -10.10 -2.03
N THR A 43 -26.30 -9.33 -3.04
CA THR A 43 -25.49 -8.29 -3.68
C THR A 43 -25.99 -6.87 -3.36
N ARG A 44 -26.45 -6.64 -2.12
CA ARG A 44 -26.78 -5.30 -1.63
C ARG A 44 -25.57 -4.64 -1.00
N LYS A 45 -25.05 -3.58 -1.61
CA LYS A 45 -23.86 -2.81 -1.15
C LYS A 45 -23.98 -2.38 0.31
N SER A 46 -25.17 -1.97 0.75
CA SER A 46 -25.41 -1.48 2.12
C SER A 46 -25.10 -2.53 3.20
N PHE A 47 -25.39 -3.81 2.96
CA PHE A 47 -25.09 -4.85 3.94
C PHE A 47 -23.58 -5.07 4.11
N TYR A 48 -22.84 -5.12 3.00
CA TYR A 48 -21.38 -5.21 3.05
C TYR A 48 -20.77 -3.98 3.70
N PHE A 49 -21.30 -2.78 3.40
CA PHE A 49 -20.83 -1.54 4.01
C PHE A 49 -21.02 -1.54 5.54
N ILE A 50 -22.21 -1.93 6.03
CA ILE A 50 -22.46 -2.02 7.49
C ILE A 50 -21.54 -3.03 8.16
N CYS A 51 -21.40 -4.24 7.58
CA CYS A 51 -20.49 -5.25 8.10
C CYS A 51 -19.03 -4.78 8.09
N SER A 52 -18.62 -4.06 7.04
CA SER A 52 -17.27 -3.48 6.93
C SER A 52 -16.98 -2.44 8.01
N VAL A 53 -17.95 -1.56 8.29
CA VAL A 53 -17.82 -0.55 9.36
C VAL A 53 -17.72 -1.22 10.73
N ILE A 54 -18.56 -2.22 11.00
CA ILE A 54 -18.50 -3.00 12.26
C ILE A 54 -17.13 -3.69 12.38
N LEU A 55 -16.68 -4.35 11.30
CA LEU A 55 -15.38 -5.00 11.25
C LEU A 55 -14.24 -3.99 11.49
N TRP A 56 -14.28 -2.85 10.81
CA TRP A 56 -13.28 -1.81 10.95
C TRP A 56 -13.17 -1.27 12.38
N ILE A 57 -14.30 -0.94 13.01
CA ILE A 57 -14.34 -0.48 14.43
C ILE A 57 -13.82 -1.59 15.35
N SER A 58 -14.18 -2.83 15.10
CA SER A 58 -13.76 -3.97 15.92
C SER A 58 -12.26 -4.22 15.79
N VAL A 59 -11.71 -4.20 14.58
CA VAL A 59 -10.28 -4.35 14.34
C VAL A 59 -9.51 -3.19 14.97
N LEU A 60 -9.98 -1.94 14.82
CA LEU A 60 -9.39 -0.76 15.44
C LEU A 60 -9.30 -0.91 16.98
N LYS A 61 -10.33 -1.46 17.62
CA LYS A 61 -10.38 -1.69 19.08
C LYS A 61 -9.69 -2.98 19.51
N SER A 62 -9.34 -3.85 18.60
CA SER A 62 -8.69 -5.14 18.92
C SER A 62 -7.20 -5.01 19.22
N GLY A 63 -6.58 -3.86 18.92
CA GLY A 63 -5.14 -3.65 18.98
C GLY A 63 -4.42 -4.02 17.68
N VAL A 64 -5.13 -4.54 16.69
CA VAL A 64 -4.62 -4.80 15.35
C VAL A 64 -4.89 -3.60 14.45
N HIS A 65 -4.03 -3.39 13.46
CA HIS A 65 -4.19 -2.26 12.54
C HIS A 65 -5.51 -2.34 11.74
N ALA A 66 -6.25 -1.24 11.72
CA ALA A 66 -7.56 -1.12 11.10
C ALA A 66 -7.55 -1.34 9.57
N THR A 67 -6.39 -1.18 8.92
CA THR A 67 -6.19 -1.44 7.48
C THR A 67 -6.51 -2.89 7.09
N LEU A 68 -6.29 -3.84 8.00
CA LEU A 68 -6.60 -5.25 7.78
C LEU A 68 -8.10 -5.48 7.51
N ALA A 69 -8.97 -4.68 8.13
CA ALA A 69 -10.41 -4.79 7.92
C ALA A 69 -10.83 -4.53 6.47
N GLY A 70 -10.15 -3.60 5.78
CA GLY A 70 -10.42 -3.31 4.37
C GLY A 70 -10.12 -4.49 3.46
N ILE A 71 -8.96 -5.14 3.67
CA ILE A 71 -8.57 -6.33 2.90
C ILE A 71 -9.53 -7.48 3.16
N ILE A 72 -9.82 -7.76 4.43
CA ILE A 72 -10.77 -8.83 4.79
C ILE A 72 -12.12 -8.56 4.12
N THR A 73 -12.64 -7.34 4.21
CA THR A 73 -13.90 -6.98 3.55
C THR A 73 -13.86 -7.26 2.04
N ALA A 74 -12.79 -6.87 1.35
CA ALA A 74 -12.66 -7.07 -0.09
C ALA A 74 -12.70 -8.55 -0.49
N PHE A 75 -12.12 -9.45 0.32
CA PHE A 75 -12.17 -10.89 0.05
C PHE A 75 -13.57 -11.51 0.19
N PHE A 76 -14.45 -10.90 1.01
CA PHE A 76 -15.81 -11.41 1.21
C PHE A 76 -16.85 -10.81 0.28
N ILE A 77 -16.51 -9.76 -0.49
CA ILE A 77 -17.39 -9.21 -1.53
C ILE A 77 -17.39 -10.16 -2.74
N PRO A 78 -18.56 -10.63 -3.22
CA PRO A 78 -18.62 -11.50 -4.38
C PRO A 78 -18.16 -10.77 -5.66
N MET A 79 -17.40 -11.44 -6.50
CA MET A 79 -16.93 -10.87 -7.78
C MET A 79 -18.09 -10.56 -8.71
N GLN A 80 -19.10 -11.44 -8.74
CA GLN A 80 -20.25 -11.32 -9.63
C GLN A 80 -21.56 -11.52 -8.87
N THR A 81 -22.63 -10.88 -9.37
CA THR A 81 -24.01 -11.18 -8.94
C THR A 81 -24.45 -12.53 -9.48
N LYS A 82 -25.57 -13.06 -8.98
CA LYS A 82 -26.21 -14.27 -9.54
C LYS A 82 -26.58 -14.14 -11.02
N ASN A 83 -26.76 -12.91 -11.49
CA ASN A 83 -27.09 -12.58 -12.88
C ASN A 83 -25.83 -12.38 -13.77
N GLY A 84 -24.61 -12.58 -13.22
CA GLY A 84 -23.36 -12.42 -13.96
C GLY A 84 -22.82 -10.99 -14.03
N GLU A 85 -23.45 -10.02 -13.36
CA GLU A 85 -22.97 -8.63 -13.31
C GLU A 85 -21.73 -8.52 -12.41
N ALA A 86 -20.75 -7.72 -12.78
CA ALA A 86 -19.48 -7.52 -12.08
C ALA A 86 -19.64 -6.64 -10.82
N PHE A 87 -20.14 -7.22 -9.72
CA PHE A 87 -20.50 -6.51 -8.50
C PHE A 87 -19.30 -5.87 -7.78
N LEU A 88 -18.18 -6.59 -7.67
CA LEU A 88 -16.95 -6.07 -7.07
C LEU A 88 -16.39 -4.90 -7.88
N GLU A 89 -16.41 -5.01 -9.20
CA GLU A 89 -15.93 -3.97 -10.10
C GLU A 89 -16.79 -2.69 -10.02
N GLU A 90 -18.10 -2.85 -9.89
CA GLU A 90 -19.02 -1.72 -9.69
C GLU A 90 -18.70 -0.97 -8.39
N ILE A 91 -18.41 -1.67 -7.30
CA ILE A 91 -17.97 -1.06 -6.04
C ILE A 91 -16.63 -0.35 -6.22
N TYR A 92 -15.67 -1.01 -6.86
CA TYR A 92 -14.35 -0.44 -7.15
C TYR A 92 -14.45 0.86 -7.94
N GLU A 93 -15.18 0.87 -9.05
CA GLU A 93 -15.34 2.08 -9.87
C GLU A 93 -16.07 3.21 -9.12
N SER A 94 -17.02 2.87 -8.23
CA SER A 94 -17.68 3.87 -7.39
C SER A 94 -16.77 4.52 -6.36
N LEU A 95 -15.75 3.78 -5.87
CA LEU A 95 -14.79 4.26 -4.87
C LEU A 95 -13.58 4.95 -5.49
N LYS A 96 -13.21 4.59 -6.71
CA LYS A 96 -12.01 5.05 -7.41
C LYS A 96 -11.86 6.57 -7.47
N PHE A 97 -12.94 7.28 -7.77
CA PHE A 97 -12.96 8.74 -7.80
C PHE A 97 -12.67 9.33 -6.41
N TRP A 98 -13.36 8.86 -5.38
CA TRP A 98 -13.18 9.32 -4.02
C TRP A 98 -11.78 9.02 -3.48
N LEU A 99 -11.26 7.84 -3.82
CA LEU A 99 -9.90 7.46 -3.46
C LEU A 99 -8.88 8.41 -4.09
N ALA A 100 -8.95 8.62 -5.40
CA ALA A 100 -7.95 9.38 -6.14
C ALA A 100 -8.00 10.89 -5.86
N PHE A 101 -9.20 11.48 -5.72
CA PHE A 101 -9.36 12.93 -5.65
C PHE A 101 -9.68 13.49 -4.26
N VAL A 102 -10.03 12.64 -3.31
CA VAL A 102 -10.34 13.08 -1.94
C VAL A 102 -9.43 12.40 -0.93
N ILE A 103 -9.43 11.07 -0.88
CA ILE A 103 -8.72 10.33 0.19
C ILE A 103 -7.21 10.47 0.04
N LEU A 104 -6.65 10.21 -1.14
CA LEU A 104 -5.21 10.33 -1.38
C LEU A 104 -4.66 11.74 -1.19
N PRO A 105 -5.30 12.82 -1.71
CA PRO A 105 -4.86 14.17 -1.43
C PRO A 105 -4.94 14.56 0.06
N LEU A 106 -6.02 14.18 0.76
CA LEU A 106 -6.13 14.42 2.21
C LEU A 106 -5.08 13.64 3.00
N PHE A 107 -4.84 12.38 2.64
CA PHE A 107 -3.78 11.57 3.24
C PHE A 107 -2.41 12.21 3.02
N ALA A 108 -2.13 12.64 1.79
CA ALA A 108 -0.88 13.32 1.46
C ALA A 108 -0.71 14.61 2.28
N PHE A 109 -1.76 15.43 2.37
CA PHE A 109 -1.74 16.66 3.15
C PHE A 109 -1.50 16.41 4.64
N ALA A 110 -2.13 15.38 5.20
CA ALA A 110 -2.01 15.05 6.62
C ALA A 110 -0.64 14.46 6.99
N ASN A 111 -0.05 13.62 6.10
CA ASN A 111 1.15 12.84 6.42
C ASN A 111 2.44 13.38 5.81
N ALA A 112 2.37 14.17 4.72
CA ALA A 112 3.55 14.75 4.08
C ALA A 112 3.93 16.15 4.65
N GLY A 113 3.26 16.60 5.70
CA GLY A 113 3.53 17.87 6.35
C GLY A 113 4.91 17.86 7.01
N VAL A 114 5.89 18.50 6.35
CA VAL A 114 7.25 18.65 6.88
C VAL A 114 7.46 20.08 7.34
N ASN A 115 7.77 20.28 8.62
CA ASN A 115 8.14 21.61 9.14
C ASN A 115 9.60 21.91 8.79
N LEU A 116 9.79 22.59 7.68
CA LEU A 116 11.13 22.92 7.16
C LEU A 116 11.93 23.86 8.08
N SER A 117 11.27 24.64 8.95
CA SER A 117 11.93 25.59 9.83
C SER A 117 12.72 24.92 10.96
N ASN A 118 12.37 23.70 11.32
CA ASN A 118 12.96 22.96 12.44
C ASN A 118 13.77 21.74 12.00
N ILE A 119 14.04 21.58 10.69
CA ILE A 119 14.87 20.47 10.22
C ILE A 119 16.33 20.80 10.50
N ASP A 120 16.94 19.99 11.36
CA ASP A 120 18.40 19.94 11.45
C ASP A 120 18.95 19.30 10.17
N ILE A 121 19.83 20.02 9.46
CA ILE A 121 20.50 19.50 8.26
C ILE A 121 21.25 18.21 8.58
N GLY A 122 21.78 18.06 9.80
CA GLY A 122 22.42 16.83 10.28
C GLY A 122 21.45 15.63 10.31
N ALA A 123 20.18 15.85 10.61
CA ALA A 123 19.17 14.80 10.65
C ALA A 123 18.83 14.23 9.25
N ILE A 124 18.93 15.05 8.20
CA ILE A 124 18.73 14.57 6.81
C ILE A 124 19.81 13.55 6.43
N PHE A 125 21.00 13.69 6.97
CA PHE A 125 22.12 12.77 6.76
C PHE A 125 22.22 11.70 7.86
N SER A 126 21.16 11.50 8.66
CA SER A 126 21.09 10.41 9.62
C SER A 126 21.13 9.04 8.91
N GLY A 127 21.60 8.02 9.61
CA GLY A 127 21.64 6.66 9.07
C GLY A 127 20.24 6.16 8.66
N VAL A 128 19.19 6.58 9.35
CA VAL A 128 17.79 6.22 9.06
C VAL A 128 17.33 6.86 7.76
N SER A 129 17.42 8.19 7.64
CA SER A 129 16.99 8.91 6.45
C SER A 129 17.75 8.47 5.19
N ILE A 130 19.07 8.26 5.29
CA ILE A 130 19.89 7.71 4.19
C ILE A 130 19.45 6.27 3.86
N GLY A 131 19.19 5.44 4.87
CA GLY A 131 18.70 4.08 4.69
C GLY A 131 17.36 4.04 3.95
N ILE A 132 16.42 4.91 4.34
CA ILE A 132 15.12 5.06 3.66
C ILE A 132 15.31 5.49 2.20
N PHE A 133 16.11 6.52 1.97
CA PHE A 133 16.37 7.01 0.60
C PHE A 133 16.99 5.91 -0.28
N LEU A 134 18.05 5.26 0.19
CA LEU A 134 18.73 4.20 -0.56
C LEU A 134 17.83 2.97 -0.74
N GLY A 135 17.06 2.61 0.27
CA GLY A 135 16.12 1.50 0.20
C GLY A 135 15.04 1.72 -0.86
N LEU A 136 14.45 2.90 -0.90
CA LEU A 136 13.42 3.26 -1.89
C LEU A 136 14.01 3.48 -3.28
N PHE A 137 15.05 4.32 -3.40
CA PHE A 137 15.59 4.71 -4.70
C PHE A 137 16.42 3.60 -5.34
N VAL A 138 17.31 2.94 -4.60
CA VAL A 138 18.21 1.90 -5.13
C VAL A 138 17.67 0.50 -4.84
N GLY A 139 17.29 0.23 -3.59
CA GLY A 139 16.90 -1.10 -3.14
C GLY A 139 15.70 -1.65 -3.89
N LYS A 140 14.63 -0.86 -4.04
CA LYS A 140 13.44 -1.30 -4.78
C LYS A 140 13.73 -1.55 -6.26
N GLN A 141 14.40 -0.65 -6.96
CA GLN A 141 14.68 -0.87 -8.39
C GLN A 141 15.58 -2.09 -8.62
N VAL A 142 16.60 -2.29 -7.79
CA VAL A 142 17.51 -3.44 -7.90
C VAL A 142 16.78 -4.73 -7.51
N GLY A 143 16.08 -4.73 -6.40
CA GLY A 143 15.34 -5.90 -5.89
C GLY A 143 14.26 -6.35 -6.88
N VAL A 144 13.38 -5.44 -7.30
CA VAL A 144 12.29 -5.78 -8.23
C VAL A 144 12.84 -6.24 -9.58
N PHE A 145 13.86 -5.56 -10.11
CA PHE A 145 14.47 -5.96 -11.37
C PHE A 145 15.16 -7.32 -11.26
N LEU A 146 15.96 -7.55 -10.22
CA LEU A 146 16.69 -8.81 -10.04
C LEU A 146 15.74 -10.00 -9.96
N PHE A 147 14.72 -9.94 -9.10
CA PHE A 147 13.77 -11.04 -8.96
C PHE A 147 12.92 -11.24 -10.21
N SER A 148 12.50 -10.17 -10.87
CA SER A 148 11.77 -10.25 -12.15
C SER A 148 12.64 -10.86 -13.25
N TYR A 149 13.90 -10.44 -13.34
CA TYR A 149 14.86 -10.98 -14.31
C TYR A 149 15.13 -12.47 -14.06
N LEU A 150 15.34 -12.87 -12.79
CA LEU A 150 15.54 -14.28 -12.43
C LEU A 150 14.29 -15.11 -12.75
N ALA A 151 13.09 -14.62 -12.45
CA ALA A 151 11.86 -15.32 -12.80
C ALA A 151 11.73 -15.56 -14.33
N ILE A 152 12.08 -14.56 -15.14
CA ILE A 152 12.09 -14.68 -16.59
C ILE A 152 13.21 -15.65 -17.05
N ARG A 153 14.40 -15.52 -16.47
CA ARG A 153 15.56 -16.36 -16.83
C ARG A 153 15.34 -17.84 -16.53
N PHE A 154 14.66 -18.14 -15.42
CA PHE A 154 14.28 -19.50 -15.04
C PHE A 154 12.95 -19.96 -15.66
N LYS A 155 12.33 -19.16 -16.55
CA LYS A 155 11.07 -19.48 -17.24
C LYS A 155 9.85 -19.64 -16.29
N PHE A 156 9.89 -19.07 -15.09
CA PHE A 156 8.72 -18.98 -14.21
C PHE A 156 7.74 -17.90 -14.65
N ALA A 157 8.23 -16.89 -15.40
CA ALA A 157 7.43 -15.81 -15.96
C ALA A 157 7.92 -15.47 -17.37
N ALA A 158 7.09 -14.76 -18.12
CA ALA A 158 7.43 -14.19 -19.42
C ALA A 158 7.27 -12.67 -19.39
N LEU A 159 8.04 -11.97 -20.20
CA LEU A 159 7.82 -10.53 -20.41
C LEU A 159 6.42 -10.30 -21.01
N PRO A 160 5.73 -9.22 -20.63
CA PRO A 160 4.48 -8.82 -21.28
C PRO A 160 4.70 -8.66 -22.80
N GLN A 161 3.66 -8.99 -23.58
CA GLN A 161 3.73 -8.88 -25.04
C GLN A 161 4.10 -7.43 -25.47
N GLY A 162 5.08 -7.33 -26.37
CA GLY A 162 5.55 -6.04 -26.85
C GLY A 162 6.48 -5.26 -25.92
N SER A 163 6.90 -5.84 -24.79
CA SER A 163 7.84 -5.21 -23.87
C SER A 163 9.24 -5.85 -23.96
N ASN A 164 10.26 -5.09 -23.54
CA ASN A 164 11.64 -5.54 -23.48
C ASN A 164 12.22 -5.35 -22.06
N LEU A 165 13.40 -5.94 -21.81
CA LEU A 165 14.07 -5.85 -20.52
C LEU A 165 14.43 -4.42 -20.09
N LYS A 166 14.68 -3.49 -21.05
CA LYS A 166 14.94 -2.10 -20.72
C LYS A 166 13.69 -1.39 -20.21
N GLN A 167 12.54 -1.68 -20.83
CA GLN A 167 11.25 -1.17 -20.35
C GLN A 167 10.89 -1.73 -18.98
N LEU A 168 11.14 -3.03 -18.76
CA LEU A 168 10.98 -3.64 -17.44
C LEU A 168 11.83 -2.91 -16.38
N TYR A 169 13.10 -2.65 -16.67
CA TYR A 169 13.97 -1.90 -15.74
C TYR A 169 13.46 -0.48 -15.48
N GLY A 170 12.97 0.22 -16.51
CA GLY A 170 12.36 1.54 -16.34
C GLY A 170 11.14 1.52 -15.41
N VAL A 171 10.30 0.48 -15.51
CA VAL A 171 9.19 0.27 -14.57
C VAL A 171 9.71 -0.02 -13.16
N CYS A 172 10.77 -0.82 -13.03
CA CYS A 172 11.40 -1.09 -11.72
C CYS A 172 11.93 0.19 -11.04
N ILE A 173 12.43 1.17 -11.79
CA ILE A 173 12.81 2.47 -11.23
C ILE A 173 11.59 3.19 -10.63
N LEU A 174 10.45 3.16 -11.32
CA LEU A 174 9.21 3.78 -10.83
C LEU A 174 8.66 3.13 -9.55
N THR A 175 8.99 1.86 -9.27
CA THR A 175 8.58 1.22 -8.00
C THR A 175 9.22 1.85 -6.77
N GLY A 176 10.27 2.65 -6.94
CA GLY A 176 10.87 3.46 -5.87
C GLY A 176 9.98 4.64 -5.40
N ILE A 177 8.86 4.92 -6.09
CA ILE A 177 7.84 5.88 -5.63
C ILE A 177 7.07 5.21 -4.49
N GLY A 178 7.53 5.40 -3.26
CA GLY A 178 6.92 4.79 -2.08
C GLY A 178 5.81 5.61 -1.45
N PHE A 179 5.88 6.92 -1.58
CA PHE A 179 5.01 7.99 -1.06
C PHE A 179 4.02 7.57 0.05
N THR A 180 2.78 7.20 -0.28
CA THR A 180 1.72 6.95 0.70
C THR A 180 2.02 5.80 1.64
N MET A 181 2.45 4.65 1.11
CA MET A 181 2.71 3.46 1.92
C MET A 181 3.98 3.62 2.77
N SER A 182 5.01 4.27 2.22
CA SER A 182 6.24 4.53 2.97
C SER A 182 6.01 5.53 4.11
N LEU A 183 5.25 6.60 3.88
CA LEU A 183 4.88 7.56 4.93
C LEU A 183 4.02 6.90 6.02
N PHE A 184 3.14 5.99 5.64
CA PHE A 184 2.29 5.27 6.57
C PHE A 184 3.10 4.31 7.45
N ILE A 185 3.99 3.53 6.85
CA ILE A 185 4.87 2.60 7.59
C ILE A 185 5.82 3.37 8.50
N ASP A 186 6.38 4.47 8.01
CA ASP A 186 7.27 5.35 8.77
C ASP A 186 6.56 5.91 10.02
N GLY A 187 5.34 6.44 9.83
CA GLY A 187 4.50 6.90 10.93
C GLY A 187 4.25 5.84 12.00
N LEU A 188 4.06 4.58 11.59
CA LEU A 188 3.86 3.47 12.52
C LEU A 188 5.15 2.99 13.20
N ALA A 189 6.25 2.94 12.45
CA ALA A 189 7.52 2.44 12.95
C ALA A 189 8.10 3.31 14.07
N TYR A 190 7.81 4.60 14.03
CA TYR A 190 8.40 5.59 14.93
C TYR A 190 7.38 6.30 15.84
N GLU A 191 6.11 5.85 15.89
CA GLU A 191 5.04 6.47 16.70
C GLU A 191 5.40 6.64 18.19
N VAL A 192 6.29 5.81 18.72
CA VAL A 192 6.69 5.77 20.14
C VAL A 192 8.08 6.39 20.40
N SER A 193 8.80 6.76 19.35
CA SER A 193 10.17 7.26 19.50
C SER A 193 10.25 8.77 19.36
N ASP A 194 10.85 9.46 20.35
CA ASP A 194 11.23 10.89 20.26
C ASP A 194 12.26 11.16 19.12
N ILE A 195 12.65 10.12 18.39
CA ILE A 195 13.58 10.15 17.26
C ILE A 195 12.84 10.56 15.97
N PHE A 196 11.52 10.73 16.03
CA PHE A 196 10.71 11.09 14.87
C PHE A 196 11.12 12.48 14.37
N ASN A 197 12.01 12.50 13.41
CA ASN A 197 12.41 13.72 12.74
C ASN A 197 11.67 13.80 11.39
N TYR A 198 11.08 14.94 11.10
CA TYR A 198 10.56 15.27 9.76
C TYR A 198 11.56 14.98 8.63
N ALA A 199 12.81 14.65 8.94
CA ALA A 199 13.85 14.24 8.03
C ALA A 199 13.52 12.92 7.31
N ASP A 200 12.86 11.97 7.96
CA ASP A 200 12.53 10.67 7.39
C ASP A 200 11.39 10.81 6.36
N ASN A 201 10.36 11.60 6.67
CA ASN A 201 9.32 11.98 5.72
C ASN A 201 9.93 12.70 4.50
N LEU A 202 10.89 13.60 4.72
CA LEU A 202 11.58 14.30 3.65
C LEU A 202 12.40 13.32 2.78
N ALA A 203 13.08 12.35 3.39
CA ALA A 203 13.83 11.33 2.66
C ALA A 203 12.91 10.48 1.76
N ILE A 204 11.72 10.10 2.25
CA ILE A 204 10.68 9.37 1.47
C ILE A 204 10.23 10.22 0.28
N LEU A 205 9.93 11.51 0.51
CA LEU A 205 9.47 12.42 -0.55
C LEU A 205 10.54 12.62 -1.62
N ILE A 206 11.79 12.86 -1.22
CA ILE A 206 12.92 13.04 -2.14
C ILE A 206 13.18 11.75 -2.93
N ALA A 207 13.21 10.58 -2.27
CA ALA A 207 13.41 9.30 -2.95
C ALA A 207 12.31 9.03 -3.98
N SER A 208 11.05 9.30 -3.62
CA SER A 208 9.90 9.14 -4.52
C SER A 208 9.98 10.07 -5.72
N PHE A 209 10.35 11.33 -5.50
CA PHE A 209 10.50 12.32 -6.56
C PHE A 209 11.67 11.96 -7.50
N CYS A 210 12.82 11.59 -6.96
CA CYS A 210 13.98 11.13 -7.74
C CYS A 210 13.64 9.88 -8.57
N SER A 211 12.93 8.91 -7.98
CA SER A 211 12.49 7.70 -8.70
C SER A 211 11.53 8.04 -9.84
N GLY A 212 10.60 8.96 -9.62
CA GLY A 212 9.67 9.43 -10.64
C GLY A 212 10.37 10.11 -11.81
N ILE A 213 11.26 11.06 -11.52
CA ILE A 213 12.03 11.78 -12.56
C ILE A 213 12.93 10.80 -13.32
N TRP A 214 13.72 10.00 -12.59
CA TRP A 214 14.66 9.07 -13.21
C TRP A 214 13.96 8.02 -14.05
N GLY A 215 12.86 7.44 -13.55
CA GLY A 215 12.04 6.47 -14.28
C GLY A 215 11.44 7.08 -15.56
N PHE A 216 10.92 8.31 -15.48
CA PHE A 216 10.41 9.04 -16.65
C PHE A 216 11.51 9.28 -17.71
N ILE A 217 12.66 9.80 -17.29
CA ILE A 217 13.80 10.06 -18.19
C ILE A 217 14.26 8.76 -18.83
N TYR A 218 14.43 7.71 -18.03
CA TYR A 218 14.90 6.41 -18.51
C TYR A 218 13.93 5.80 -19.53
N LEU A 219 12.64 5.75 -19.23
CA LEU A 219 11.63 5.21 -20.14
C LEU A 219 11.54 6.00 -21.44
N LYS A 220 11.56 7.33 -21.35
CA LYS A 220 11.44 8.20 -22.52
C LYS A 220 12.66 8.15 -23.46
N PHE A 221 13.87 8.15 -22.90
CA PHE A 221 15.08 8.33 -23.71
C PHE A 221 15.85 7.04 -23.97
N PHE A 222 15.79 6.06 -23.07
CA PHE A 222 16.58 4.83 -23.16
C PHE A 222 15.75 3.59 -23.50
N ALA A 223 14.48 3.53 -23.12
CA ALA A 223 13.62 2.38 -23.34
C ALA A 223 12.72 2.50 -24.57
N ALA A 224 12.43 3.73 -25.04
CA ALA A 224 11.58 3.97 -26.21
C ALA A 224 12.27 3.71 -27.56
N ARG A 225 13.60 3.51 -27.59
CA ARG A 225 14.41 3.40 -28.81
C ARG A 225 14.86 1.97 -29.16
N SER A 226 14.18 0.95 -28.65
CA SER A 226 14.57 -0.45 -28.95
C SER A 226 13.39 -1.26 -29.47
#